data_4cdacd4f76c315bf13d97932559afa36
#
_entry.id   4cdacd4f76c315bf13d97932559afa36
#
_cell.length_a   1.000
_cell.length_b   1.000
_cell.length_c   1.000
_cell.angle_alpha   90.00
_cell.angle_beta   90.00
_cell.angle_gamma   90.00
#
_symmetry.space_group_name_H-M   'P 1'
#
loop_
_entity.id
_entity.type
_entity.pdbx_description
1 polymer ?
#
loop_
_entity_poly.entity_id
_entity_poly.type
_entity_poly.pdbx_seq_one_letter_code
_entity_poly.pdbx_strand_id
1 'polypeptide(L)'
;ANLSRPGTPASFVDTGAWSTKAIAEARHFGEVRVLGSSADSKFDHIPTVDWADADGSSFLHITTNNTIYGTEYESLPDSPEGVPLVIDASSHIGSRPMPLERAALGYAGAQKNLGCSGLCLVFIRRDLLDDPDAPPAPKCLRYATHAKANSLFNTPNSFGVLVLKLVLEWVEAQGGVAAMERLNAEKSTLLYTTLDNSSLFEAHACAGHRSRMTIPFTLGGAPEGERDALTARFLAEANDEGFQGLKGHRSVGGCRASMYNAFPVEGARALTSFMQEFERRA
;
A
#
# COMPACT_ATOMS: atom_id res chain seq x y z
N ALA A 1 9.93 18.04 3.10
CA ALA A 1 9.88 19.46 2.72
C ALA A 1 8.90 20.29 3.58
N ASN A 2 7.73 19.74 3.97
CA ASN A 2 6.75 20.52 4.76
C ASN A 2 6.88 20.30 6.27
N LEU A 3 7.33 19.14 6.71
CA LEU A 3 7.32 18.73 8.12
C LEU A 3 8.72 18.57 8.73
N SER A 4 9.76 18.36 7.92
CA SER A 4 11.12 18.22 8.46
C SER A 4 11.56 19.50 9.20
N ARG A 5 12.24 19.35 10.33
CA ARG A 5 12.75 20.46 11.13
C ARG A 5 14.28 20.33 11.27
N PRO A 6 15.05 21.42 11.17
CA PRO A 6 16.48 21.38 11.45
C PRO A 6 16.78 20.80 12.84
N GLY A 7 17.72 19.88 12.91
CA GLY A 7 18.12 19.25 14.17
C GLY A 7 17.12 18.26 14.77
N THR A 8 16.01 17.97 14.09
CA THR A 8 14.98 17.04 14.54
C THR A 8 14.80 15.94 13.50
N PRO A 9 15.06 14.67 13.82
CA PRO A 9 14.95 13.58 12.84
C PRO A 9 13.51 13.36 12.44
N ALA A 10 13.30 12.81 11.24
CA ALA A 10 12.03 12.19 10.84
C ALA A 10 12.12 10.68 11.08
N SER A 11 11.13 10.10 11.77
CA SER A 11 11.09 8.66 12.06
C SER A 11 10.32 7.89 11.01
N PHE A 12 10.83 6.72 10.66
CA PHE A 12 10.24 5.84 9.65
C PHE A 12 10.24 4.38 10.12
N VAL A 13 9.26 3.62 9.63
CA VAL A 13 9.30 2.15 9.67
C VAL A 13 9.48 1.65 8.24
N ASP A 14 10.52 0.83 8.02
CA ASP A 14 10.84 0.31 6.70
C ASP A 14 10.19 -1.07 6.51
N THR A 15 9.11 -1.07 5.76
CA THR A 15 8.27 -2.25 5.50
C THR A 15 8.23 -2.65 4.03
N GLY A 16 9.13 -2.11 3.20
CA GLY A 16 9.19 -2.47 1.78
C GLY A 16 9.72 -1.37 0.88
N ALA A 17 9.73 -1.62 -0.42
CA ALA A 17 10.36 -0.74 -1.41
C ALA A 17 9.84 0.71 -1.39
N TRP A 18 8.57 0.93 -1.04
CA TRP A 18 8.00 2.28 -1.01
C TRP A 18 8.44 3.05 0.25
N SER A 19 8.48 2.40 1.41
CA SER A 19 9.06 3.00 2.63
C SER A 19 10.55 3.26 2.46
N THR A 20 11.32 2.32 1.89
CA THR A 20 12.75 2.50 1.60
C THR A 20 12.99 3.73 0.71
N LYS A 21 12.17 3.92 -0.34
CA LYS A 21 12.25 5.10 -1.20
C LYS A 21 11.87 6.38 -0.47
N ALA A 22 10.81 6.36 0.35
CA ALA A 22 10.41 7.51 1.15
C ALA A 22 11.52 7.92 2.14
N ILE A 23 12.19 6.95 2.76
CA ILE A 23 13.38 7.16 3.61
C ILE A 23 14.50 7.84 2.82
N ALA A 24 14.80 7.33 1.62
CA ALA A 24 15.85 7.90 0.77
C ALA A 24 15.57 9.36 0.41
N GLU A 25 14.33 9.67 0.01
CA GLU A 25 13.91 11.05 -0.31
C GLU A 25 13.89 11.95 0.94
N ALA A 26 13.47 11.44 2.10
CA ALA A 26 13.45 12.22 3.33
C ALA A 26 14.85 12.68 3.76
N ARG A 27 15.89 11.88 3.50
CA ARG A 27 17.29 12.22 3.80
C ARG A 27 17.80 13.47 3.07
N HIS A 28 17.16 13.86 1.97
CA HIS A 28 17.48 15.13 1.30
C HIS A 28 16.97 16.37 2.08
N PHE A 29 16.03 16.18 3.00
CA PHE A 29 15.41 17.25 3.77
C PHE A 29 15.84 17.30 5.24
N GLY A 30 16.56 16.30 5.72
CA GLY A 30 17.03 16.27 7.09
C GLY A 30 17.45 14.89 7.56
N GLU A 31 17.66 14.76 8.86
CA GLU A 31 18.03 13.51 9.49
C GLU A 31 16.86 12.54 9.52
N VAL A 32 17.14 11.26 9.32
CA VAL A 32 16.14 10.17 9.32
C VAL A 32 16.53 9.10 10.32
N ARG A 33 15.59 8.74 11.19
CA ARG A 33 15.66 7.62 12.11
C ARG A 33 14.78 6.48 11.58
N VAL A 34 15.34 5.31 11.40
CA VAL A 34 14.57 4.10 11.06
C VAL A 34 14.33 3.32 12.35
N LEU A 35 13.07 3.23 12.78
CA LEU A 35 12.69 2.58 14.03
C LEU A 35 12.75 1.06 13.93
N GLY A 36 12.49 0.52 12.76
CA GLY A 36 12.52 -0.91 12.48
C GLY A 36 12.44 -1.19 11.00
N SER A 37 12.93 -2.36 10.60
CA SER A 37 12.89 -2.85 9.23
C SER A 37 12.70 -4.36 9.23
N SER A 38 11.95 -4.88 8.27
CA SER A 38 11.83 -6.31 8.00
C SER A 38 12.59 -6.72 6.71
N ALA A 39 13.59 -5.94 6.33
CA ALA A 39 14.38 -6.20 5.10
C ALA A 39 15.08 -7.56 5.11
N ASP A 40 15.57 -8.00 6.27
CA ASP A 40 16.30 -9.28 6.43
C ASP A 40 15.39 -10.49 6.11
N SER A 41 14.08 -10.36 6.31
CA SER A 41 13.07 -11.36 5.94
C SER A 41 12.36 -11.03 4.62
N LYS A 42 12.96 -10.19 3.78
CA LYS A 42 12.38 -9.73 2.50
C LYS A 42 11.01 -9.06 2.68
N PHE A 43 10.81 -8.34 3.78
CA PHE A 43 9.59 -7.58 4.08
C PHE A 43 8.31 -8.45 4.12
N ASP A 44 8.38 -9.65 4.63
CA ASP A 44 7.26 -10.58 4.76
C ASP A 44 6.33 -10.27 5.95
N HIS A 45 6.72 -9.33 6.82
CA HIS A 45 5.94 -8.87 7.97
C HIS A 45 6.15 -7.38 8.26
N ILE A 46 5.29 -6.82 9.11
CA ILE A 46 5.48 -5.49 9.71
C ILE A 46 6.38 -5.68 10.94
N PRO A 47 7.54 -5.00 11.02
CA PRO A 47 8.43 -5.16 12.17
C PRO A 47 7.76 -4.62 13.45
N THR A 48 8.00 -5.30 14.55
CA THR A 48 7.62 -4.79 15.87
C THR A 48 8.55 -3.65 16.26
N VAL A 49 7.98 -2.50 16.60
CA VAL A 49 8.72 -1.31 17.03
C VAL A 49 8.10 -0.76 18.32
N ASP A 50 8.91 -0.14 19.16
CA ASP A 50 8.39 0.71 20.23
C ASP A 50 8.09 2.09 19.62
N TRP A 51 6.82 2.48 19.62
CA TRP A 51 6.41 3.77 19.04
C TRP A 51 6.94 4.96 19.85
N ALA A 52 7.29 4.75 21.13
CA ALA A 52 7.95 5.77 21.96
C ALA A 52 9.32 6.18 21.40
N ASP A 53 10.00 5.31 20.63
CA ASP A 53 11.26 5.64 19.97
C ASP A 53 11.12 6.75 18.91
N ALA A 54 9.88 7.05 18.49
CA ALA A 54 9.60 8.20 17.62
C ALA A 54 9.55 9.53 18.38
N ASP A 55 9.60 9.54 19.70
CA ASP A 55 9.55 10.78 20.48
C ASP A 55 10.64 11.76 20.05
N GLY A 56 10.30 13.05 20.07
CA GLY A 56 11.16 14.13 19.61
C GLY A 56 11.38 14.15 18.08
N SER A 57 10.67 13.37 17.30
CA SER A 57 10.75 13.41 15.84
C SER A 57 9.88 14.50 15.23
N SER A 58 10.32 15.05 14.10
CA SER A 58 9.52 16.02 13.34
C SER A 58 8.21 15.40 12.77
N PHE A 59 8.22 14.11 12.50
CA PHE A 59 7.06 13.28 12.17
C PHE A 59 7.43 11.79 12.20
N LEU A 60 6.40 10.93 12.31
CA LEU A 60 6.50 9.49 12.13
C LEU A 60 5.85 9.08 10.82
N HIS A 61 6.55 8.39 9.94
CA HIS A 61 6.03 7.93 8.66
C HIS A 61 5.91 6.40 8.59
N ILE A 62 4.76 5.93 8.11
CA ILE A 62 4.52 4.52 7.78
C ILE A 62 3.91 4.37 6.39
N THR A 63 4.21 3.25 5.72
CA THR A 63 3.50 2.79 4.52
C THR A 63 2.48 1.75 4.96
N THR A 64 1.20 2.14 5.00
CA THR A 64 0.14 1.36 5.64
C THR A 64 -0.21 0.07 4.92
N ASN A 65 0.08 -0.02 3.62
CA ASN A 65 -0.04 -1.24 2.82
C ASN A 65 1.05 -1.31 1.75
N ASN A 66 1.81 -2.39 1.74
CA ASN A 66 2.93 -2.59 0.83
C ASN A 66 2.52 -3.39 -0.41
N THR A 67 2.38 -2.71 -1.52
CA THR A 67 1.92 -3.26 -2.81
C THR A 67 2.81 -4.38 -3.37
N ILE A 68 4.13 -4.33 -3.10
CA ILE A 68 5.10 -5.28 -3.66
C ILE A 68 5.20 -6.53 -2.80
N TYR A 69 5.20 -6.37 -1.48
CA TYR A 69 5.44 -7.45 -0.53
C TYR A 69 4.16 -7.99 0.11
N GLY A 70 3.02 -7.31 -0.10
CA GLY A 70 1.71 -7.77 0.34
C GLY A 70 1.52 -7.73 1.86
N THR A 71 2.18 -6.80 2.56
CA THR A 71 1.98 -6.58 3.99
C THR A 71 1.13 -5.33 4.24
N GLU A 72 0.26 -5.36 5.25
CA GLU A 72 -0.68 -4.31 5.62
C GLU A 72 -0.71 -4.12 7.13
N TYR A 73 -0.73 -2.88 7.60
CA TYR A 73 -1.03 -2.56 8.98
C TYR A 73 -2.52 -2.80 9.26
N GLU A 74 -2.84 -3.56 10.28
CA GLU A 74 -4.22 -3.79 10.72
C GLU A 74 -4.85 -2.50 11.26
N SER A 75 -4.08 -1.74 12.03
CA SER A 75 -4.48 -0.44 12.61
C SER A 75 -3.35 0.58 12.49
N LEU A 76 -3.71 1.86 12.53
CA LEU A 76 -2.71 2.92 12.62
C LEU A 76 -2.06 2.90 14.02
N PRO A 77 -0.74 3.10 14.12
CA PRO A 77 -0.05 3.19 15.40
C PRO A 77 -0.46 4.43 16.19
N ASP A 78 -0.25 4.38 17.50
CA ASP A 78 -0.30 5.55 18.36
C ASP A 78 1.05 6.28 18.26
N SER A 79 1.05 7.42 17.57
CA SER A 79 2.23 8.29 17.52
C SER A 79 2.42 8.98 18.85
N PRO A 80 3.67 9.20 19.33
CA PRO A 80 3.93 9.99 20.53
C PRO A 80 3.26 11.38 20.48
N GLU A 81 2.96 11.94 21.63
CA GLU A 81 2.37 13.28 21.72
C GLU A 81 3.26 14.31 21.02
N GLY A 82 2.67 15.17 20.22
CA GLY A 82 3.40 16.19 19.45
C GLY A 82 4.10 15.68 18.18
N VAL A 83 4.15 14.37 17.93
CA VAL A 83 4.75 13.80 16.71
C VAL A 83 3.68 13.52 15.67
N PRO A 84 3.61 14.27 14.55
CA PRO A 84 2.63 14.05 13.50
C PRO A 84 2.78 12.67 12.84
N LEU A 85 1.71 11.87 12.81
CA LEU A 85 1.69 10.63 12.03
C LEU A 85 1.45 10.95 10.56
N VAL A 86 2.35 10.47 9.70
CA VAL A 86 2.28 10.57 8.24
C VAL A 86 2.08 9.20 7.64
N ILE A 87 1.09 9.05 6.76
CA ILE A 87 0.79 7.74 6.16
C ILE A 87 0.82 7.77 4.62
N ASP A 88 1.46 6.77 4.03
CA ASP A 88 1.25 6.39 2.64
C ASP A 88 0.13 5.33 2.58
N ALA A 89 -1.03 5.75 2.09
CA ALA A 89 -2.21 4.90 1.95
C ALA A 89 -2.49 4.51 0.47
N SER A 90 -1.52 4.68 -0.43
CA SER A 90 -1.71 4.59 -1.87
C SER A 90 -2.34 3.28 -2.34
N SER A 91 -2.06 2.16 -1.68
CA SER A 91 -2.52 0.86 -2.17
C SER A 91 -3.76 0.31 -1.46
N HIS A 92 -4.32 1.02 -0.48
CA HIS A 92 -5.54 0.55 0.19
C HIS A 92 -6.51 1.65 0.63
N ILE A 93 -6.25 2.91 0.29
CA ILE A 93 -7.22 3.99 0.56
C ILE A 93 -8.59 3.64 -0.03
N GLY A 94 -9.66 3.83 0.75
CA GLY A 94 -11.02 3.50 0.33
C GLY A 94 -11.34 2.00 0.25
N SER A 95 -10.43 1.12 0.69
CA SER A 95 -10.67 -0.33 0.72
C SER A 95 -11.40 -0.80 1.98
N ARG A 96 -11.33 -0.02 3.05
CA ARG A 96 -11.97 -0.23 4.35
C ARG A 96 -12.07 1.09 5.11
N PRO A 97 -12.90 1.17 6.16
CA PRO A 97 -12.86 2.30 7.08
C PRO A 97 -11.46 2.47 7.69
N MET A 98 -10.99 3.70 7.74
CA MET A 98 -9.71 4.07 8.37
C MET A 98 -9.94 5.29 9.27
N PRO A 99 -9.36 5.32 10.48
CA PRO A 99 -9.43 6.47 11.38
C PRO A 99 -8.46 7.56 10.89
N LEU A 100 -8.80 8.22 9.76
CA LEU A 100 -7.94 9.21 9.10
C LEU A 100 -7.64 10.41 10.00
N GLU A 101 -8.50 10.70 10.98
CA GLU A 101 -8.32 11.73 12.00
C GLU A 101 -7.09 11.49 12.89
N ARG A 102 -6.59 10.25 12.96
CA ARG A 102 -5.36 9.91 13.70
C ARG A 102 -4.10 10.24 12.91
N ALA A 103 -4.21 10.37 11.58
CA ALA A 103 -3.09 10.78 10.74
C ALA A 103 -3.07 12.30 10.58
N ALA A 104 -1.94 12.91 10.90
CA ALA A 104 -1.74 14.34 10.70
C ALA A 104 -1.59 14.71 9.22
N LEU A 105 -1.05 13.80 8.43
CA LEU A 105 -0.94 13.87 6.97
C LEU A 105 -1.04 12.48 6.38
N GLY A 106 -1.78 12.35 5.30
CA GLY A 106 -1.76 11.13 4.50
C GLY A 106 -1.82 11.45 3.01
N TYR A 107 -1.26 10.54 2.22
CA TYR A 107 -1.29 10.65 0.77
C TYR A 107 -1.59 9.32 0.10
N ALA A 108 -2.16 9.40 -1.09
CA ALA A 108 -2.49 8.24 -1.90
C ALA A 108 -2.44 8.57 -3.39
N GLY A 109 -1.65 7.82 -4.15
CA GLY A 109 -1.72 7.83 -5.60
C GLY A 109 -3.03 7.22 -6.08
N ALA A 110 -3.75 7.91 -6.97
CA ALA A 110 -5.10 7.50 -7.39
C ALA A 110 -5.13 6.21 -8.21
N GLN A 111 -4.04 5.87 -8.92
CA GLN A 111 -3.97 4.81 -9.94
C GLN A 111 -4.21 3.38 -9.42
N LYS A 112 -4.34 3.18 -8.12
CA LYS A 112 -4.57 1.85 -7.55
C LYS A 112 -6.05 1.62 -7.23
N ASN A 113 -6.61 2.44 -6.36
CA ASN A 113 -7.95 2.21 -5.83
C ASN A 113 -8.96 3.34 -6.09
N LEU A 114 -8.48 4.48 -6.57
CA LEU A 114 -9.28 5.71 -6.71
C LEU A 114 -9.47 6.17 -8.16
N GLY A 115 -8.83 5.55 -9.13
CA GLY A 115 -8.98 5.96 -10.53
C GLY A 115 -7.73 5.73 -11.38
N CYS A 116 -7.35 6.74 -12.18
CA CYS A 116 -6.22 6.67 -13.09
C CYS A 116 -4.95 7.31 -12.49
N SER A 117 -3.81 7.09 -13.17
CA SER A 117 -2.54 7.75 -12.84
C SER A 117 -2.58 9.26 -13.08
N GLY A 118 -1.67 9.99 -12.44
CA GLY A 118 -1.51 11.43 -12.62
C GLY A 118 -2.21 12.29 -11.56
N LEU A 119 -2.78 11.68 -10.52
CA LEU A 119 -3.29 12.34 -9.32
C LEU A 119 -2.69 11.74 -8.06
N CYS A 120 -2.50 12.59 -7.07
CA CYS A 120 -2.25 12.19 -5.69
C CYS A 120 -3.28 12.88 -4.80
N LEU A 121 -4.04 12.11 -4.04
CA LEU A 121 -4.90 12.61 -2.97
C LEU A 121 -4.01 12.90 -1.76
N VAL A 122 -4.17 14.07 -1.16
CA VAL A 122 -3.50 14.43 0.10
C VAL A 122 -4.56 14.93 1.06
N PHE A 123 -4.56 14.41 2.27
CA PHE A 123 -5.30 14.97 3.41
C PHE A 123 -4.30 15.38 4.48
N ILE A 124 -4.54 16.55 5.08
CA ILE A 124 -3.60 17.15 6.02
C ILE A 124 -4.36 17.95 7.06
N ARG A 125 -3.94 17.86 8.30
CA ARG A 125 -4.46 18.63 9.42
C ARG A 125 -4.20 20.13 9.19
N ARG A 126 -5.14 21.00 9.57
CA ARG A 126 -5.07 22.44 9.28
C ARG A 126 -3.90 23.14 9.97
N ASP A 127 -3.60 22.73 11.20
CA ASP A 127 -2.47 23.30 11.95
C ASP A 127 -1.12 23.11 11.23
N LEU A 128 -0.97 22.03 10.47
CA LEU A 128 0.24 21.80 9.64
C LEU A 128 0.29 22.65 8.36
N LEU A 129 -0.84 23.19 7.91
CA LEU A 129 -0.90 24.12 6.76
C LEU A 129 -0.53 25.54 7.17
N ASP A 130 -0.95 25.95 8.35
CA ASP A 130 -0.77 27.31 8.86
C ASP A 130 0.42 27.43 9.84
N ASP A 131 1.28 26.40 9.88
CA ASP A 131 2.45 26.36 10.75
C ASP A 131 3.45 27.48 10.39
N PRO A 132 3.66 28.48 11.28
CA PRO A 132 4.59 29.58 11.05
C PRO A 132 6.06 29.12 11.00
N ASP A 133 6.36 27.99 11.63
CA ASP A 133 7.71 27.40 11.72
C ASP A 133 7.96 26.37 10.60
N ALA A 134 7.04 26.27 9.63
CA ALA A 134 7.21 25.38 8.50
C ALA A 134 8.52 25.68 7.74
N PRO A 135 9.32 24.66 7.41
CA PRO A 135 10.60 24.88 6.76
C PRO A 135 10.43 25.55 5.39
N PRO A 136 11.39 26.37 4.95
CA PRO A 136 11.32 26.98 3.63
C PRO A 136 11.33 25.89 2.55
N ALA A 137 10.36 25.95 1.65
CA ALA A 137 10.27 25.04 0.52
C ALA A 137 9.80 25.78 -0.73
N PRO A 138 10.15 25.31 -1.94
CA PRO A 138 9.59 25.83 -3.19
C PRO A 138 8.06 25.82 -3.17
N LYS A 139 7.43 26.82 -3.76
CA LYS A 139 5.95 26.98 -3.74
C LYS A 139 5.21 25.71 -4.19
N CYS A 140 5.73 25.04 -5.22
CA CYS A 140 5.12 23.81 -5.76
C CYS A 140 5.17 22.60 -4.80
N LEU A 141 6.04 22.63 -3.77
CA LEU A 141 6.15 21.60 -2.74
C LEU A 141 5.38 21.95 -1.45
N ARG A 142 4.86 23.18 -1.33
CA ARG A 142 4.15 23.61 -0.11
C ARG A 142 2.68 23.23 -0.18
N TYR A 143 2.22 22.42 0.77
CA TYR A 143 0.79 22.08 0.88
C TYR A 143 -0.10 23.30 1.09
N ALA A 144 0.34 24.31 1.84
CA ALA A 144 -0.38 25.58 2.01
C ALA A 144 -0.64 26.31 0.68
N THR A 145 0.30 26.25 -0.29
CA THR A 145 0.12 26.85 -1.61
C THR A 145 -1.03 26.16 -2.36
N HIS A 146 -1.06 24.83 -2.32
CA HIS A 146 -2.12 24.05 -2.97
C HIS A 146 -3.47 24.20 -2.26
N ALA A 147 -3.48 24.20 -0.94
CA ALA A 147 -4.70 24.40 -0.15
C ALA A 147 -5.35 25.76 -0.41
N LYS A 148 -4.56 26.87 -0.41
CA LYS A 148 -5.04 28.22 -0.71
C LYS A 148 -5.61 28.36 -2.12
N ALA A 149 -5.12 27.58 -3.07
CA ALA A 149 -5.57 27.57 -4.45
C ALA A 149 -6.66 26.52 -4.74
N ASN A 150 -7.24 25.87 -3.72
CA ASN A 150 -8.20 24.77 -3.89
C ASN A 150 -7.68 23.68 -4.85
N SER A 151 -6.41 23.31 -4.72
CA SER A 151 -5.67 22.38 -5.59
C SER A 151 -5.50 22.85 -7.04
N LEU A 152 -5.78 24.12 -7.36
CA LEU A 152 -5.70 24.71 -8.71
C LEU A 152 -4.53 25.69 -8.85
N PHE A 153 -3.46 25.49 -8.07
CA PHE A 153 -2.25 26.34 -8.19
C PHE A 153 -1.62 26.27 -9.60
N ASN A 154 -1.65 25.09 -10.19
CA ASN A 154 -1.35 24.86 -11.61
C ASN A 154 -2.57 24.26 -12.30
N THR A 155 -2.58 24.20 -13.63
CA THR A 155 -3.64 23.53 -14.40
C THR A 155 -3.75 22.06 -13.96
N PRO A 156 -4.93 21.62 -13.46
CA PRO A 156 -5.10 20.28 -12.94
C PRO A 156 -5.25 19.24 -14.04
N ASN A 157 -4.99 17.98 -13.72
CA ASN A 157 -5.41 16.84 -14.53
C ASN A 157 -6.94 16.67 -14.41
N SER A 158 -7.70 17.46 -15.16
CA SER A 158 -9.18 17.48 -15.05
C SER A 158 -9.82 16.14 -15.42
N PHE A 159 -9.25 15.40 -16.38
CA PHE A 159 -9.71 14.05 -16.69
C PHE A 159 -9.52 13.09 -15.48
N GLY A 160 -8.35 13.14 -14.85
CA GLY A 160 -8.09 12.34 -13.66
C GLY A 160 -9.02 12.69 -12.49
N VAL A 161 -9.32 13.99 -12.30
CA VAL A 161 -10.28 14.45 -11.27
C VAL A 161 -11.70 13.94 -11.59
N LEU A 162 -12.13 13.96 -12.84
CA LEU A 162 -13.41 13.39 -13.26
C LEU A 162 -13.46 11.88 -12.98
N VAL A 163 -12.43 11.13 -13.33
CA VAL A 163 -12.37 9.68 -13.06
C VAL A 163 -12.40 9.41 -11.56
N LEU A 164 -11.64 10.16 -10.75
CA LEU A 164 -11.68 10.05 -9.28
C LEU A 164 -13.09 10.26 -8.73
N LYS A 165 -13.80 11.31 -9.21
CA LYS A 165 -15.19 11.57 -8.82
C LYS A 165 -16.09 10.38 -9.13
N LEU A 166 -16.04 9.86 -10.37
CA LEU A 166 -16.87 8.72 -10.78
C LEU A 166 -16.59 7.44 -9.97
N VAL A 167 -15.31 7.19 -9.63
CA VAL A 167 -14.94 6.05 -8.78
C VAL A 167 -15.48 6.22 -7.35
N LEU A 168 -15.41 7.42 -6.78
CA LEU A 168 -15.96 7.68 -5.44
C LEU A 168 -17.49 7.56 -5.42
N GLU A 169 -18.19 8.05 -6.43
CA GLU A 169 -19.64 7.88 -6.61
C GLU A 169 -20.01 6.39 -6.77
N TRP A 170 -19.19 5.62 -7.50
CA TRP A 170 -19.37 4.19 -7.60
C TRP A 170 -19.17 3.48 -6.25
N VAL A 171 -18.12 3.81 -5.48
CA VAL A 171 -17.90 3.26 -4.13
C VAL A 171 -19.10 3.55 -3.22
N GLU A 172 -19.63 4.79 -3.26
CA GLU A 172 -20.82 5.19 -2.50
C GLU A 172 -22.04 4.36 -2.91
N ALA A 173 -22.27 4.20 -4.20
CA ALA A 173 -23.39 3.40 -4.74
C ALA A 173 -23.28 1.90 -4.37
N GLN A 174 -22.07 1.37 -4.13
CA GLN A 174 -21.88 0.01 -3.64
C GLN A 174 -22.12 -0.14 -2.12
N GLY A 175 -22.43 0.94 -1.41
CA GLY A 175 -22.64 0.96 0.05
C GLY A 175 -21.42 1.47 0.83
N GLY A 176 -20.54 2.22 0.17
CA GLY A 176 -19.40 2.91 0.77
C GLY A 176 -18.25 1.99 1.17
N VAL A 177 -17.31 2.55 1.92
CA VAL A 177 -16.07 1.84 2.30
C VAL A 177 -16.31 0.61 3.17
N ALA A 178 -17.42 0.56 3.94
CA ALA A 178 -17.79 -0.63 4.72
C ALA A 178 -18.21 -1.81 3.82
N ALA A 179 -18.85 -1.53 2.68
CA ALA A 179 -19.15 -2.55 1.69
C ALA A 179 -17.87 -3.01 0.97
N MET A 180 -16.98 -2.09 0.63
CA MET A 180 -15.68 -2.43 0.06
C MET A 180 -14.87 -3.32 1.00
N GLU A 181 -14.87 -3.05 2.30
CA GLU A 181 -14.19 -3.89 3.29
C GLU A 181 -14.68 -5.34 3.24
N ARG A 182 -15.99 -5.55 3.22
CA ARG A 182 -16.57 -6.91 3.14
C ARG A 182 -16.15 -7.64 1.86
N LEU A 183 -16.27 -6.97 0.71
CA LEU A 183 -15.87 -7.54 -0.58
C LEU A 183 -14.36 -7.85 -0.64
N ASN A 184 -13.52 -6.95 -0.13
CA ASN A 184 -12.08 -7.14 -0.11
C ASN A 184 -11.67 -8.24 0.86
N ALA A 185 -12.33 -8.37 2.00
CA ALA A 185 -12.13 -9.46 2.94
C ALA A 185 -12.53 -10.81 2.30
N GLU A 186 -13.66 -10.88 1.59
CA GLU A 186 -14.07 -12.09 0.88
C GLU A 186 -13.03 -12.51 -0.16
N LYS A 187 -12.60 -11.59 -1.04
CA LYS A 187 -11.59 -11.85 -2.07
C LYS A 187 -10.27 -12.36 -1.48
N SER A 188 -9.76 -11.66 -0.47
CA SER A 188 -8.48 -12.00 0.15
C SER A 188 -8.56 -13.32 0.92
N THR A 189 -9.67 -13.60 1.61
CA THR A 189 -9.88 -14.87 2.31
C THR A 189 -9.89 -16.05 1.34
N LEU A 190 -10.57 -15.94 0.20
CA LEU A 190 -10.56 -16.99 -0.83
C LEU A 190 -9.14 -17.34 -1.25
N LEU A 191 -8.32 -16.34 -1.56
CA LEU A 191 -6.97 -16.60 -2.05
C LEU A 191 -6.03 -17.08 -0.93
N TYR A 192 -6.04 -16.46 0.25
CA TYR A 192 -5.20 -16.92 1.36
C TYR A 192 -5.58 -18.31 1.85
N THR A 193 -6.86 -18.64 1.89
CA THR A 193 -7.30 -20.03 2.22
C THR A 193 -6.76 -21.02 1.19
N THR A 194 -6.74 -20.67 -0.09
CA THR A 194 -6.16 -21.53 -1.13
C THR A 194 -4.65 -21.68 -0.95
N LEU A 195 -3.93 -20.58 -0.68
CA LEU A 195 -2.49 -20.61 -0.44
C LEU A 195 -2.13 -21.41 0.81
N ASP A 196 -2.85 -21.22 1.92
CA ASP A 196 -2.57 -21.86 3.20
C ASP A 196 -2.86 -23.38 3.19
N ASN A 197 -3.75 -23.85 2.30
CA ASN A 197 -4.05 -25.27 2.12
C ASN A 197 -3.28 -25.92 0.97
N SER A 198 -2.49 -25.16 0.22
CA SER A 198 -1.71 -25.66 -0.90
C SER A 198 -0.39 -26.29 -0.44
N SER A 199 -0.01 -27.38 -1.10
CA SER A 199 1.33 -27.95 -0.99
C SER A 199 2.32 -27.34 -2.00
N LEU A 200 1.81 -26.62 -3.00
CA LEU A 200 2.59 -26.02 -4.08
C LEU A 200 2.78 -24.51 -3.92
N PHE A 201 1.70 -23.79 -3.57
CA PHE A 201 1.71 -22.34 -3.50
C PHE A 201 1.95 -21.82 -2.09
N GLU A 202 2.79 -20.80 -1.94
CA GLU A 202 3.14 -20.18 -0.67
C GLU A 202 2.91 -18.66 -0.73
N ALA A 203 2.19 -18.12 0.26
CA ALA A 203 2.06 -16.68 0.43
C ALA A 203 3.40 -16.06 0.86
N HIS A 204 3.73 -14.87 0.32
CA HIS A 204 4.93 -14.15 0.75
C HIS A 204 4.76 -13.56 2.16
N ALA A 205 3.62 -12.92 2.42
CA ALA A 205 3.38 -12.26 3.70
C ALA A 205 2.96 -13.25 4.79
N CYS A 206 3.59 -13.12 5.97
CA CYS A 206 3.24 -13.88 7.16
C CYS A 206 1.79 -13.63 7.60
N ALA A 207 1.16 -14.66 8.18
CA ALA A 207 -0.15 -14.51 8.79
C ALA A 207 -0.15 -13.38 9.83
N GLY A 208 -1.22 -12.57 9.89
CA GLY A 208 -1.31 -11.40 10.76
C GLY A 208 -0.78 -10.09 10.14
N HIS A 209 -0.05 -10.17 9.01
CA HIS A 209 0.49 -8.99 8.32
C HIS A 209 0.02 -8.88 6.87
N ARG A 210 -0.94 -9.68 6.46
CA ARG A 210 -1.37 -9.89 5.07
C ARG A 210 -2.21 -8.76 4.50
N SER A 211 -1.83 -8.27 3.32
CA SER A 211 -2.61 -7.30 2.56
C SER A 211 -3.89 -7.91 2.01
N ARG A 212 -4.99 -7.16 2.07
CA ARG A 212 -6.25 -7.52 1.40
C ARG A 212 -6.30 -7.08 -0.05
N MET A 213 -5.34 -6.23 -0.49
CA MET A 213 -5.34 -5.62 -1.83
C MET A 213 -4.40 -6.30 -2.80
N THR A 214 -3.21 -6.70 -2.33
CA THR A 214 -2.17 -7.29 -3.16
C THR A 214 -1.54 -8.48 -2.47
N ILE A 215 -1.60 -9.63 -3.11
CA ILE A 215 -1.18 -10.90 -2.54
C ILE A 215 -0.07 -11.50 -3.40
N PRO A 216 1.20 -11.26 -3.03
CA PRO A 216 2.31 -11.97 -3.64
C PRO A 216 2.38 -13.40 -3.14
N PHE A 217 2.72 -14.32 -4.05
CA PHE A 217 2.89 -15.73 -3.72
C PHE A 217 3.91 -16.38 -4.65
N THR A 218 4.46 -17.50 -4.25
CA THR A 218 5.43 -18.29 -5.02
C THR A 218 4.93 -19.72 -5.17
N LEU A 219 5.56 -20.49 -6.04
CA LEU A 219 5.41 -21.94 -6.12
C LEU A 219 6.50 -22.58 -5.25
N GLY A 220 6.52 -22.21 -3.95
CA GLY A 220 7.57 -22.56 -3.00
C GLY A 220 7.65 -24.07 -2.71
N GLY A 221 6.52 -24.80 -2.81
CA GLY A 221 6.45 -26.24 -2.67
C GLY A 221 7.00 -27.02 -3.85
N ALA A 222 7.32 -26.36 -4.98
CA ALA A 222 7.95 -27.02 -6.12
C ALA A 222 9.41 -27.43 -5.79
N PRO A 223 9.91 -28.57 -6.34
CA PRO A 223 11.29 -28.98 -6.18
C PRO A 223 12.28 -27.87 -6.57
N GLU A 224 13.40 -27.80 -5.83
CA GLU A 224 14.46 -26.86 -6.15
C GLU A 224 15.02 -27.17 -7.56
N GLY A 225 15.11 -26.15 -8.40
CA GLY A 225 15.52 -26.29 -9.82
C GLY A 225 14.35 -26.41 -10.80
N GLU A 226 13.14 -26.77 -10.36
CA GLU A 226 11.92 -26.80 -11.20
C GLU A 226 11.02 -25.58 -11.00
N ARG A 227 11.19 -24.84 -9.92
CA ARG A 227 10.34 -23.72 -9.49
C ARG A 227 10.14 -22.66 -10.58
N ASP A 228 11.23 -22.25 -11.25
CA ASP A 228 11.15 -21.21 -12.28
C ASP A 228 10.40 -21.70 -13.52
N ALA A 229 10.65 -22.95 -13.95
CA ALA A 229 9.94 -23.56 -15.08
C ALA A 229 8.45 -23.74 -14.77
N LEU A 230 8.13 -24.19 -13.56
CA LEU A 230 6.75 -24.37 -13.13
C LEU A 230 6.02 -23.03 -12.95
N THR A 231 6.70 -22.01 -12.44
CA THR A 231 6.17 -20.65 -12.37
C THR A 231 5.88 -20.08 -13.76
N ALA A 232 6.79 -20.30 -14.71
CA ALA A 232 6.58 -19.86 -16.09
C ALA A 232 5.40 -20.59 -16.74
N ARG A 233 5.25 -21.91 -16.51
CA ARG A 233 4.10 -22.71 -16.97
C ARG A 233 2.80 -22.20 -16.36
N PHE A 234 2.77 -21.98 -15.04
CA PHE A 234 1.59 -21.43 -14.35
C PHE A 234 1.15 -20.09 -14.94
N LEU A 235 2.10 -19.16 -15.13
CA LEU A 235 1.81 -17.85 -15.70
C LEU A 235 1.30 -17.91 -17.14
N ALA A 236 1.83 -18.83 -17.95
CA ALA A 236 1.38 -19.04 -19.33
C ALA A 236 -0.05 -19.61 -19.36
N GLU A 237 -0.32 -20.71 -18.64
CA GLU A 237 -1.65 -21.31 -18.56
C GLU A 237 -2.68 -20.33 -17.96
N ALA A 238 -2.29 -19.56 -16.92
CA ALA A 238 -3.15 -18.53 -16.35
C ALA A 238 -3.51 -17.44 -17.38
N ASN A 239 -2.54 -17.00 -18.19
CA ASN A 239 -2.79 -16.02 -19.24
C ASN A 239 -3.74 -16.56 -20.32
N ASP A 240 -3.62 -17.84 -20.69
CA ASP A 240 -4.50 -18.51 -21.67
C ASP A 240 -5.94 -18.62 -21.14
N GLU A 241 -6.11 -18.79 -19.83
CA GLU A 241 -7.40 -18.77 -19.13
C GLU A 241 -7.93 -17.32 -18.86
N GLY A 242 -7.20 -16.29 -19.32
CA GLY A 242 -7.62 -14.89 -19.19
C GLY A 242 -7.15 -14.17 -17.93
N PHE A 243 -6.36 -14.79 -17.06
CA PHE A 243 -5.78 -14.14 -15.89
C PHE A 243 -4.54 -13.35 -16.28
N GLN A 244 -4.70 -12.05 -16.48
CA GLN A 244 -3.62 -11.16 -16.89
C GLN A 244 -2.95 -10.50 -15.69
N GLY A 245 -1.64 -10.22 -15.82
CA GLY A 245 -0.88 -9.43 -14.83
C GLY A 245 -0.52 -10.16 -13.54
N LEU A 246 -0.57 -11.50 -13.51
CA LEU A 246 -0.20 -12.29 -12.33
C LEU A 246 1.31 -12.38 -12.07
N LYS A 247 2.16 -12.00 -13.03
CA LYS A 247 3.62 -12.03 -12.82
C LYS A 247 4.01 -11.13 -11.64
N GLY A 248 4.78 -11.70 -10.70
CA GLY A 248 5.28 -11.00 -9.51
C GLY A 248 6.25 -9.88 -9.84
N HIS A 249 6.45 -8.98 -8.86
CA HIS A 249 7.44 -7.92 -9.01
C HIS A 249 8.85 -8.50 -8.97
N ARG A 250 9.77 -7.91 -9.76
CA ARG A 250 11.18 -8.37 -9.86
C ARG A 250 11.92 -8.51 -8.52
N SER A 251 11.50 -7.77 -7.50
CA SER A 251 12.11 -7.81 -6.15
C SER A 251 11.70 -9.03 -5.33
N VAL A 252 10.53 -9.61 -5.60
CA VAL A 252 9.97 -10.77 -4.89
C VAL A 252 10.03 -12.02 -5.77
N GLY A 253 9.83 -11.84 -7.07
CA GLY A 253 9.67 -12.96 -8.02
C GLY A 253 8.26 -13.53 -7.97
N GLY A 254 8.12 -14.79 -8.42
CA GLY A 254 6.86 -15.53 -8.35
C GLY A 254 5.69 -14.84 -9.03
N CYS A 255 4.58 -14.83 -8.34
CA CYS A 255 3.29 -14.31 -8.79
C CYS A 255 2.76 -13.24 -7.84
N ARG A 256 1.78 -12.44 -8.30
CA ARG A 256 1.07 -11.46 -7.48
C ARG A 256 -0.35 -11.26 -7.99
N ALA A 257 -1.34 -11.53 -7.16
CA ALA A 257 -2.72 -11.13 -7.41
C ALA A 257 -2.97 -9.72 -6.87
N SER A 258 -3.44 -8.80 -7.73
CA SER A 258 -3.84 -7.44 -7.34
C SER A 258 -5.36 -7.34 -7.43
N MET A 259 -6.03 -7.24 -6.29
CA MET A 259 -7.49 -7.34 -6.18
C MET A 259 -8.08 -6.06 -5.56
N TYR A 260 -7.83 -4.92 -6.20
CA TYR A 260 -8.38 -3.63 -5.77
C TYR A 260 -9.92 -3.63 -5.75
N ASN A 261 -10.53 -2.56 -5.22
CA ASN A 261 -11.99 -2.50 -5.00
C ASN A 261 -12.83 -2.96 -6.19
N ALA A 262 -12.48 -2.51 -7.39
CA ALA A 262 -13.23 -2.84 -8.61
C ALA A 262 -13.03 -4.28 -9.13
N PHE A 263 -12.05 -5.03 -8.59
CA PHE A 263 -11.85 -6.43 -8.98
C PHE A 263 -12.98 -7.28 -8.40
N PRO A 264 -13.72 -8.06 -9.22
CA PRO A 264 -14.90 -8.81 -8.76
C PRO A 264 -14.51 -10.03 -7.91
N VAL A 265 -15.41 -10.42 -7.00
CA VAL A 265 -15.26 -11.63 -6.16
C VAL A 265 -15.20 -12.89 -7.05
N GLU A 266 -15.97 -12.92 -8.13
CA GLU A 266 -15.99 -14.02 -9.12
C GLU A 266 -14.60 -14.23 -9.74
N GLY A 267 -13.85 -13.15 -9.99
CA GLY A 267 -12.47 -13.24 -10.47
C GLY A 267 -11.53 -13.90 -9.46
N ALA A 268 -11.71 -13.60 -8.17
CA ALA A 268 -10.95 -14.27 -7.10
C ALA A 268 -11.31 -15.76 -7.02
N ARG A 269 -12.61 -16.13 -7.11
CA ARG A 269 -13.08 -17.52 -7.14
C ARG A 269 -12.51 -18.28 -8.34
N ALA A 270 -12.57 -17.69 -9.53
CA ALA A 270 -12.01 -18.28 -10.73
C ALA A 270 -10.50 -18.54 -10.59
N LEU A 271 -9.75 -17.55 -10.08
CA LEU A 271 -8.31 -17.71 -9.86
C LEU A 271 -8.00 -18.85 -8.87
N THR A 272 -8.71 -18.91 -7.74
CA THR A 272 -8.47 -19.98 -6.75
C THR A 272 -8.83 -21.35 -7.28
N SER A 273 -9.89 -21.48 -8.07
CA SER A 273 -10.24 -22.74 -8.75
C SER A 273 -9.18 -23.16 -9.77
N PHE A 274 -8.66 -22.21 -10.54
CA PHE A 274 -7.57 -22.46 -11.48
C PHE A 274 -6.29 -22.91 -10.75
N MET A 275 -5.92 -22.26 -9.64
CA MET A 275 -4.76 -22.63 -8.84
C MET A 275 -4.87 -24.07 -8.32
N GLN A 276 -6.02 -24.45 -7.76
CA GLN A 276 -6.27 -25.82 -7.27
C GLN A 276 -6.22 -26.86 -8.40
N GLU A 277 -6.75 -26.54 -9.58
CA GLU A 277 -6.67 -27.41 -10.75
C GLU A 277 -5.23 -27.55 -11.26
N PHE A 278 -4.48 -26.43 -11.31
CA PHE A 278 -3.07 -26.44 -11.69
C PHE A 278 -2.26 -27.32 -10.73
N GLU A 279 -2.42 -27.14 -9.42
CA GLU A 279 -1.72 -27.94 -8.39
C GLU A 279 -1.97 -29.44 -8.54
N ARG A 280 -3.21 -29.85 -8.86
CA ARG A 280 -3.53 -31.29 -9.08
C ARG A 280 -2.82 -31.90 -10.28
N ARG A 281 -2.38 -31.08 -11.26
CA ARG A 281 -1.71 -31.48 -12.49
C ARG A 281 -0.20 -31.23 -12.49
N ALA A 282 0.28 -30.50 -11.51
CA ALA A 282 1.69 -30.18 -11.38
C ALA A 282 2.46 -31.34 -10.77
#